data_51219fd2556a5c7f6f551299cc583096
#
_entry.id   51219fd2556a5c7f6f551299cc583096
#
_cell.length_a   1.000
_cell.length_b   1.000
_cell.length_c   1.000
_cell.angle_alpha   90.00
_cell.angle_beta   90.00
_cell.angle_gamma   90.00
#
_symmetry.space_group_name_H-M   'P 1'
#
loop_
_entity.id
_entity.type
_entity.pdbx_description
1 polymer ?
#
loop_
_entity_poly.entity_id
_entity_poly.type
_entity_poly.pdbx_seq_one_letter_code
_entity_poly.pdbx_strand_id
1 'polypeptide(L)'
;VSISLTARTGGAHTVACDSASNSGSNEMFHGITYQWGYDLTNTGWNDDTYTFTTSVNNGDITDWTFNAGLSNKVLTGQSDTSSTAVHSAEASMEIKPSDSARPGVYKLGLQVTGTSSGSVEGCEFNVVIKQPDLEVKDTDISFSHSSAWINSRGDSQRVTITAMVRNNGGIVDTEGVKVENIEVIFLVDGSQLGSVVTIDSLAYGEEKPVSVTWNPGRAHDSNEVGIPIKVSVDPSFDIQESDADNNIASTHFKVVKTKASNPSFYMSFLSLVGAVGAAVLMSAYYRNKDEE
;
A
#
# COMPACT_ATOMS: atom_id res chain seq x y z
N VAL A 1 -45.37 -21.85 -52.35
CA VAL A 1 -44.07 -21.61 -51.72
C VAL A 1 -43.97 -20.12 -51.50
N SER A 2 -44.14 -19.62 -50.27
CA SER A 2 -43.92 -18.21 -49.90
C SER A 2 -42.43 -18.04 -49.68
N ILE A 3 -41.75 -17.29 -50.54
CA ILE A 3 -40.38 -16.85 -50.31
C ILE A 3 -40.46 -15.54 -49.55
N SER A 4 -40.17 -15.59 -48.26
CA SER A 4 -40.00 -14.38 -47.44
C SER A 4 -38.59 -13.82 -47.77
N LEU A 5 -38.56 -12.78 -48.59
CA LEU A 5 -37.36 -11.96 -48.76
C LEU A 5 -37.25 -11.00 -47.57
N THR A 6 -36.48 -11.38 -46.57
CA THR A 6 -36.03 -10.42 -45.55
C THR A 6 -34.95 -9.60 -46.24
N ALA A 7 -35.26 -8.33 -46.58
CA ALA A 7 -34.26 -7.39 -47.02
C ALA A 7 -33.27 -7.18 -45.84
N ARG A 8 -32.09 -7.77 -45.93
CA ARG A 8 -30.99 -7.44 -45.03
C ARG A 8 -30.48 -6.08 -45.45
N THR A 9 -30.70 -5.10 -44.60
CA THR A 9 -30.11 -3.77 -44.76
C THR A 9 -28.60 -3.92 -44.78
N GLY A 10 -27.94 -3.42 -45.85
CA GLY A 10 -26.51 -3.39 -45.93
C GLY A 10 -25.95 -2.60 -44.76
N GLY A 11 -25.11 -3.19 -43.97
CA GLY A 11 -24.33 -2.45 -42.99
C GLY A 11 -24.63 -2.65 -41.50
N ALA A 12 -25.12 -3.82 -41.11
CA ALA A 12 -25.21 -4.16 -39.69
C ALA A 12 -23.89 -4.85 -39.21
N HIS A 13 -23.52 -4.60 -37.99
CA HIS A 13 -22.49 -5.36 -37.29
C HIS A 13 -22.87 -5.57 -35.84
N THR A 14 -22.21 -6.48 -35.16
CA THR A 14 -22.34 -6.69 -33.70
C THR A 14 -20.97 -6.64 -33.07
N VAL A 15 -20.95 -6.07 -31.86
CA VAL A 15 -19.76 -6.03 -31.00
C VAL A 15 -20.09 -6.71 -29.68
N ALA A 16 -19.32 -7.71 -29.32
CA ALA A 16 -19.40 -8.36 -28.03
C ALA A 16 -18.07 -8.14 -27.30
N CYS A 17 -18.12 -7.57 -26.11
CA CYS A 17 -16.95 -7.51 -25.22
C CYS A 17 -16.98 -8.66 -24.26
N ASP A 18 -15.87 -9.38 -24.18
CA ASP A 18 -15.69 -10.41 -23.17
C ASP A 18 -15.62 -9.78 -21.78
N SER A 19 -16.18 -10.48 -20.82
CA SER A 19 -15.86 -10.19 -19.42
C SER A 19 -14.37 -10.49 -19.23
N ALA A 20 -13.62 -9.54 -18.70
CA ALA A 20 -12.18 -9.53 -18.47
C ALA A 20 -11.50 -10.91 -18.52
N SER A 21 -10.83 -11.20 -19.63
CA SER A 21 -10.27 -12.53 -19.90
C SER A 21 -9.07 -12.92 -19.04
N ASN A 22 -8.53 -12.02 -18.21
CA ASN A 22 -7.26 -12.27 -17.52
C ASN A 22 -7.30 -12.33 -16.00
N SER A 23 -8.38 -11.98 -15.30
CA SER A 23 -8.34 -12.00 -13.84
C SER A 23 -9.64 -12.32 -13.13
N GLY A 24 -10.74 -12.50 -13.82
CA GLY A 24 -12.04 -12.71 -13.18
C GLY A 24 -12.55 -11.49 -12.37
N SER A 25 -11.82 -10.41 -12.33
CA SER A 25 -12.20 -9.15 -11.70
C SER A 25 -11.98 -8.00 -12.66
N ASN A 26 -12.90 -7.05 -12.68
CA ASN A 26 -12.80 -5.83 -13.47
C ASN A 26 -11.92 -4.77 -12.76
N GLU A 27 -10.92 -5.20 -12.03
CA GLU A 27 -10.10 -4.36 -11.19
C GLU A 27 -8.78 -4.03 -11.88
N MET A 28 -8.39 -2.78 -11.84
CA MET A 28 -7.18 -2.27 -12.46
C MET A 28 -6.38 -1.44 -11.49
N PHE A 29 -5.07 -1.43 -11.68
CA PHE A 29 -4.17 -0.51 -11.01
C PHE A 29 -3.66 0.52 -11.99
N HIS A 30 -3.38 1.71 -11.52
CA HIS A 30 -2.80 2.77 -12.33
C HIS A 30 -1.43 2.36 -12.87
N GLY A 31 -1.07 2.86 -14.03
CA GLY A 31 0.23 2.61 -14.64
C GLY A 31 0.41 1.21 -15.26
N ILE A 32 -0.47 0.24 -15.00
CA ILE A 32 -0.41 -1.13 -15.52
C ILE A 32 -1.25 -1.26 -16.78
N THR A 33 -0.74 -1.96 -17.80
CA THR A 33 -1.47 -2.24 -19.02
C THR A 33 -2.26 -3.53 -18.89
N TYR A 34 -3.54 -3.46 -19.18
CA TYR A 34 -4.48 -4.58 -19.20
C TYR A 34 -4.94 -4.86 -20.62
N GLN A 35 -5.33 -6.11 -20.86
CA GLN A 35 -5.90 -6.50 -22.15
C GLN A 35 -7.33 -6.97 -21.96
N TRP A 36 -8.22 -6.49 -22.83
CA TRP A 36 -9.64 -6.84 -22.87
C TRP A 36 -10.00 -7.41 -24.23
N GLY A 37 -10.55 -8.61 -24.26
CA GLY A 37 -11.02 -9.24 -25.49
C GLY A 37 -12.34 -8.62 -25.96
N TYR A 38 -12.52 -8.56 -27.29
CA TYR A 38 -13.79 -8.28 -27.93
C TYR A 38 -13.91 -8.98 -29.27
N ASP A 39 -15.15 -9.30 -29.61
CA ASP A 39 -15.50 -9.89 -30.90
C ASP A 39 -16.26 -8.90 -31.75
N LEU A 40 -15.83 -8.73 -33.01
CA LEU A 40 -16.52 -7.92 -33.97
C LEU A 40 -17.00 -8.83 -35.13
N THR A 41 -18.30 -8.78 -35.41
CA THR A 41 -18.90 -9.56 -36.51
C THR A 41 -19.65 -8.64 -37.47
N ASN A 42 -19.30 -8.71 -38.75
CA ASN A 42 -20.08 -8.10 -39.81
C ASN A 42 -21.33 -8.95 -40.08
N THR A 43 -22.49 -8.44 -39.71
CA THR A 43 -23.78 -9.08 -39.97
C THR A 43 -24.50 -8.45 -41.15
N GLY A 44 -23.89 -7.44 -41.78
CA GLY A 44 -24.38 -6.77 -42.97
C GLY A 44 -24.20 -7.60 -44.25
N TRP A 45 -24.81 -7.15 -45.36
CA TRP A 45 -24.74 -7.84 -46.61
C TRP A 45 -23.42 -7.62 -47.36
N ASN A 46 -22.84 -6.42 -47.22
CA ASN A 46 -21.63 -5.99 -47.91
C ASN A 46 -20.42 -5.98 -46.99
N ASP A 47 -19.24 -6.01 -47.59
CA ASP A 47 -17.97 -5.76 -46.86
C ASP A 47 -17.96 -4.39 -46.19
N ASP A 48 -17.40 -4.30 -45.02
CA ASP A 48 -17.23 -3.03 -44.31
C ASP A 48 -15.87 -2.94 -43.63
N THR A 49 -15.44 -1.71 -43.40
CA THR A 49 -14.27 -1.35 -42.63
C THR A 49 -14.71 -0.66 -41.35
N TYR A 50 -14.01 -0.84 -40.27
CA TYR A 50 -14.44 -0.35 -38.95
C TYR A 50 -13.48 0.63 -38.35
N THR A 51 -14.02 1.66 -37.73
CA THR A 51 -13.30 2.62 -36.90
C THR A 51 -13.74 2.43 -35.44
N PHE A 52 -12.80 2.65 -34.52
CA PHE A 52 -12.98 2.41 -33.12
C PHE A 52 -12.83 3.71 -32.35
N THR A 53 -13.76 3.94 -31.43
CA THR A 53 -13.74 5.07 -30.50
C THR A 53 -13.91 4.53 -29.10
N THR A 54 -13.03 4.95 -28.19
CA THR A 54 -13.11 4.59 -26.79
C THR A 54 -13.63 5.77 -25.97
N SER A 55 -14.38 5.47 -24.92
CA SER A 55 -14.91 6.46 -24.01
C SER A 55 -14.81 6.00 -22.56
N VAL A 56 -14.74 6.94 -21.66
CA VAL A 56 -14.83 6.69 -20.21
C VAL A 56 -15.85 7.65 -19.62
N ASN A 57 -16.82 7.10 -18.90
CA ASN A 57 -17.77 7.89 -18.14
C ASN A 57 -17.31 7.94 -16.66
N ASN A 58 -17.43 9.08 -16.05
CA ASN A 58 -17.07 9.35 -14.64
C ASN A 58 -15.56 9.54 -14.39
N GLY A 59 -14.94 10.51 -15.02
CA GLY A 59 -13.60 10.93 -14.66
C GLY A 59 -12.87 11.65 -15.77
N ASP A 60 -11.80 12.30 -15.42
CA ASP A 60 -10.88 12.86 -16.38
C ASP A 60 -10.00 11.71 -16.91
N ILE A 61 -10.18 11.39 -18.19
CA ILE A 61 -9.51 10.27 -18.85
C ILE A 61 -8.37 10.75 -19.74
N THR A 62 -8.04 12.00 -19.69
CA THR A 62 -7.06 12.63 -20.59
C THR A 62 -5.74 11.87 -20.64
N ASP A 63 -5.41 11.11 -19.60
CA ASP A 63 -4.14 10.40 -19.48
C ASP A 63 -4.26 8.87 -19.63
N TRP A 64 -5.46 8.35 -19.89
CA TRP A 64 -5.62 6.91 -20.14
C TRP A 64 -5.17 6.55 -21.54
N THR A 65 -4.47 5.43 -21.66
CA THR A 65 -4.09 4.90 -22.99
C THR A 65 -5.07 3.80 -23.39
N PHE A 66 -5.65 3.92 -24.58
CA PHE A 66 -6.50 2.92 -25.20
C PHE A 66 -5.96 2.58 -26.58
N ASN A 67 -5.80 1.29 -26.84
CA ASN A 67 -5.44 0.78 -28.14
C ASN A 67 -6.40 -0.36 -28.50
N ALA A 68 -7.29 -0.12 -29.45
CA ALA A 68 -8.33 -1.06 -29.82
C ALA A 68 -7.85 -2.26 -30.69
N GLY A 69 -6.58 -2.34 -31.05
CA GLY A 69 -5.97 -3.50 -31.70
C GLY A 69 -6.39 -3.76 -33.14
N LEU A 70 -7.61 -3.40 -33.55
CA LEU A 70 -8.14 -3.61 -34.88
C LEU A 70 -8.45 -2.26 -35.57
N SER A 71 -7.44 -1.56 -36.06
CA SER A 71 -7.69 -0.41 -36.94
C SER A 71 -7.72 -0.81 -38.40
N ASN A 72 -8.72 -0.33 -39.17
CA ASN A 72 -8.88 -0.49 -40.61
C ASN A 72 -8.98 -1.94 -41.10
N LYS A 73 -9.47 -2.88 -40.28
CA LYS A 73 -9.71 -4.25 -40.72
C LYS A 73 -10.99 -4.30 -41.56
N VAL A 74 -10.92 -4.95 -42.74
CA VAL A 74 -12.10 -5.24 -43.57
C VAL A 74 -12.70 -6.57 -43.11
N LEU A 75 -13.99 -6.58 -42.78
CA LEU A 75 -14.74 -7.82 -42.59
C LEU A 75 -15.70 -8.03 -43.76
N THR A 76 -15.69 -9.25 -44.24
CA THR A 76 -16.52 -9.67 -45.42
C THR A 76 -18.00 -9.65 -45.03
N GLY A 77 -18.83 -9.14 -45.94
CA GLY A 77 -20.29 -9.16 -45.78
C GLY A 77 -20.89 -10.53 -45.93
N GLN A 78 -22.10 -10.71 -45.44
CA GLN A 78 -22.83 -11.98 -45.47
C GLN A 78 -23.25 -12.41 -46.89
N SER A 79 -23.04 -11.58 -47.91
CA SER A 79 -23.22 -11.94 -49.32
C SER A 79 -22.13 -12.86 -49.85
N ASP A 80 -20.92 -12.80 -49.29
CA ASP A 80 -19.84 -13.69 -49.64
C ASP A 80 -19.91 -14.96 -48.79
N THR A 81 -20.19 -16.07 -49.46
CA THR A 81 -20.28 -17.40 -48.85
C THR A 81 -19.05 -18.27 -49.16
N SER A 82 -17.99 -17.66 -49.65
CA SER A 82 -16.75 -18.38 -49.96
C SER A 82 -16.08 -18.89 -48.69
N SER A 83 -15.28 -19.94 -48.81
CA SER A 83 -14.52 -20.50 -47.69
C SER A 83 -13.39 -19.57 -47.20
N THR A 84 -13.14 -18.48 -47.90
CA THR A 84 -12.13 -17.46 -47.54
C THR A 84 -12.76 -16.20 -46.93
N ALA A 85 -14.09 -16.15 -46.85
CA ALA A 85 -14.78 -15.01 -46.25
C ALA A 85 -14.49 -14.91 -44.75
N VAL A 86 -14.12 -13.72 -44.27
CA VAL A 86 -13.84 -13.43 -42.89
C VAL A 86 -14.92 -12.51 -42.35
N HIS A 87 -15.97 -13.06 -41.78
CA HIS A 87 -17.11 -12.29 -41.24
C HIS A 87 -16.89 -11.77 -39.84
N SER A 88 -16.00 -12.40 -39.08
CA SER A 88 -15.74 -12.06 -37.67
C SER A 88 -14.25 -11.89 -37.42
N ALA A 89 -13.94 -11.09 -36.41
CA ALA A 89 -12.59 -10.96 -35.90
C ALA A 89 -12.62 -10.85 -34.39
N GLU A 90 -11.76 -11.63 -33.74
CA GLU A 90 -11.41 -11.48 -32.33
C GLU A 90 -10.25 -10.51 -32.21
N ALA A 91 -10.27 -9.67 -31.19
CA ALA A 91 -9.20 -8.74 -30.89
C ALA A 91 -9.11 -8.46 -29.37
N SER A 92 -7.99 -7.91 -28.99
CA SER A 92 -7.82 -7.37 -27.65
C SER A 92 -7.65 -5.85 -27.69
N MET A 93 -8.31 -5.18 -26.78
CA MET A 93 -8.11 -3.77 -26.49
C MET A 93 -7.12 -3.63 -25.34
N GLU A 94 -6.07 -2.86 -25.54
CA GLU A 94 -5.15 -2.50 -24.47
C GLU A 94 -5.68 -1.27 -23.74
N ILE A 95 -5.70 -1.35 -22.41
CA ILE A 95 -6.16 -0.29 -21.53
C ILE A 95 -5.08 -0.08 -20.48
N LYS A 96 -4.60 1.14 -20.37
CA LYS A 96 -3.68 1.54 -19.30
C LYS A 96 -4.27 2.75 -18.57
N PRO A 97 -4.73 2.60 -17.32
CA PRO A 97 -5.09 3.74 -16.50
C PRO A 97 -3.90 4.69 -16.31
N SER A 98 -4.19 5.98 -16.19
CA SER A 98 -3.19 6.99 -15.85
C SER A 98 -2.56 6.71 -14.49
N ASP A 99 -1.31 7.12 -14.30
CA ASP A 99 -0.65 7.10 -13.01
C ASP A 99 -1.34 8.03 -11.98
N SER A 100 -2.13 9.00 -12.45
CA SER A 100 -2.96 9.90 -11.66
C SER A 100 -4.42 9.45 -11.51
N ALA A 101 -4.78 8.26 -12.00
CA ALA A 101 -6.15 7.76 -11.91
C ALA A 101 -6.56 7.57 -10.44
N ARG A 102 -7.64 8.22 -10.02
CA ARG A 102 -8.15 8.10 -8.66
C ARG A 102 -8.83 6.76 -8.43
N PRO A 103 -8.86 6.27 -7.18
CA PRO A 103 -9.66 5.10 -6.84
C PRO A 103 -11.11 5.34 -7.21
N GLY A 104 -11.78 4.31 -7.71
CA GLY A 104 -13.18 4.43 -8.08
C GLY A 104 -13.63 3.46 -9.16
N VAL A 105 -14.93 3.52 -9.44
CA VAL A 105 -15.55 2.75 -10.52
C VAL A 105 -15.64 3.61 -11.76
N TYR A 106 -15.04 3.14 -12.83
CA TYR A 106 -15.07 3.78 -14.14
C TYR A 106 -15.85 2.92 -15.12
N LYS A 107 -16.66 3.55 -15.96
CA LYS A 107 -17.37 2.89 -17.02
C LYS A 107 -16.63 3.15 -18.33
N LEU A 108 -16.07 2.10 -18.88
CA LEU A 108 -15.36 2.13 -20.16
C LEU A 108 -16.31 1.74 -21.28
N GLY A 109 -16.20 2.41 -22.42
CA GLY A 109 -16.97 2.11 -23.61
C GLY A 109 -16.06 1.90 -24.82
N LEU A 110 -16.34 0.86 -25.60
CA LEU A 110 -15.83 0.67 -26.96
C LEU A 110 -16.97 0.87 -27.94
N GLN A 111 -16.85 1.86 -28.80
CA GLN A 111 -17.77 2.11 -29.89
C GLN A 111 -17.11 1.77 -31.21
N VAL A 112 -17.81 1.02 -32.01
CA VAL A 112 -17.37 0.58 -33.37
C VAL A 112 -18.31 1.15 -34.40
N THR A 113 -17.76 1.82 -35.38
CA THR A 113 -18.53 2.42 -36.48
C THR A 113 -18.12 1.79 -37.81
N GLY A 114 -19.08 1.26 -38.54
CA GLY A 114 -18.87 0.78 -39.88
C GLY A 114 -18.68 1.95 -40.85
N THR A 115 -17.54 2.02 -41.52
CA THR A 115 -17.14 3.16 -42.36
C THR A 115 -18.04 3.31 -43.58
N SER A 116 -18.43 2.18 -44.19
CA SER A 116 -19.28 2.19 -45.38
C SER A 116 -20.76 2.19 -45.02
N SER A 117 -21.13 1.55 -43.94
CA SER A 117 -22.53 1.42 -43.52
C SER A 117 -23.01 2.57 -42.66
N GLY A 118 -22.12 3.24 -41.93
CA GLY A 118 -22.47 4.20 -40.90
C GLY A 118 -23.15 3.59 -39.68
N SER A 119 -23.22 2.26 -39.60
CA SER A 119 -23.79 1.59 -38.42
C SER A 119 -22.86 1.78 -37.19
N VAL A 120 -23.45 1.95 -36.04
CA VAL A 120 -22.73 2.19 -34.77
C VAL A 120 -23.21 1.18 -33.74
N GLU A 121 -22.30 0.40 -33.26
CA GLU A 121 -22.51 -0.57 -32.18
C GLU A 121 -21.37 -0.46 -31.18
N GLY A 122 -21.57 -0.96 -29.96
CA GLY A 122 -20.53 -0.92 -28.94
C GLY A 122 -20.86 -1.74 -27.74
N CYS A 123 -19.92 -1.79 -26.84
CA CYS A 123 -20.07 -2.42 -25.54
C CYS A 123 -19.51 -1.54 -24.42
N GLU A 124 -20.04 -1.72 -23.26
CA GLU A 124 -19.62 -1.00 -22.05
C GLU A 124 -19.32 -1.99 -20.94
N PHE A 125 -18.34 -1.70 -20.14
CA PHE A 125 -17.97 -2.49 -18.98
C PHE A 125 -17.46 -1.58 -17.86
N ASN A 126 -17.65 -2.03 -16.63
CA ASN A 126 -17.15 -1.31 -15.46
C ASN A 126 -15.77 -1.84 -15.06
N VAL A 127 -14.87 -0.95 -14.76
CA VAL A 127 -13.58 -1.26 -14.12
C VAL A 127 -13.48 -0.53 -12.80
N VAL A 128 -12.78 -1.15 -11.86
CA VAL A 128 -12.51 -0.58 -10.54
C VAL A 128 -11.03 -0.28 -10.47
N ILE A 129 -10.69 1.00 -10.36
CA ILE A 129 -9.30 1.38 -10.06
C ILE A 129 -9.09 1.23 -8.58
N LYS A 130 -8.10 0.40 -8.23
CA LYS A 130 -7.65 0.21 -6.85
C LYS A 130 -6.27 0.80 -6.66
N GLN A 131 -6.04 1.22 -5.45
CA GLN A 131 -4.77 1.80 -5.02
C GLN A 131 -4.29 1.08 -3.77
N PRO A 132 -3.00 1.18 -3.44
CA PRO A 132 -2.50 0.72 -2.15
C PRO A 132 -3.23 1.44 -1.02
N ASP A 133 -3.17 0.87 0.15
CA ASP A 133 -3.71 1.41 1.40
C ASP A 133 -2.70 1.07 2.50
N LEU A 134 -1.80 2.01 2.76
CA LEU A 134 -0.80 1.86 3.80
C LEU A 134 -1.45 2.17 5.15
N GLU A 135 -1.36 1.25 6.07
CA GLU A 135 -2.00 1.38 7.36
C GLU A 135 -1.00 1.15 8.49
N VAL A 136 -1.14 1.95 9.54
CA VAL A 136 -0.53 1.71 10.86
C VAL A 136 -1.56 1.99 11.95
N LYS A 137 -1.74 1.05 12.89
CA LYS A 137 -2.70 1.20 13.99
C LYS A 137 -2.00 1.55 15.30
N ASP A 138 -2.73 2.18 16.21
CA ASP A 138 -2.24 2.47 17.56
C ASP A 138 -1.79 1.20 18.30
N THR A 139 -2.49 0.08 18.05
CA THR A 139 -2.17 -1.25 18.60
C THR A 139 -0.93 -1.89 18.00
N ASP A 140 -0.47 -1.39 16.87
CA ASP A 140 0.69 -1.91 16.16
C ASP A 140 2.01 -1.30 16.66
N ILE A 141 1.93 -0.29 17.51
CA ILE A 141 3.10 0.31 18.14
C ILE A 141 3.46 -0.49 19.40
N SER A 142 4.65 -1.03 19.43
CA SER A 142 5.19 -1.81 20.53
C SER A 142 6.53 -1.25 21.01
N PHE A 143 6.88 -1.59 22.25
CA PHE A 143 8.09 -1.11 22.90
C PHE A 143 8.89 -2.27 23.50
N SER A 144 10.19 -2.16 23.48
CA SER A 144 11.07 -3.18 24.10
C SER A 144 10.89 -3.31 25.62
N HIS A 145 10.26 -2.32 26.28
CA HIS A 145 9.98 -2.28 27.70
C HIS A 145 8.62 -1.63 27.96
N SER A 146 7.95 -1.99 29.04
CA SER A 146 6.65 -1.38 29.42
C SER A 146 6.79 0.06 29.96
N SER A 147 7.98 0.44 30.40
CA SER A 147 8.35 1.80 30.79
C SER A 147 9.88 1.96 30.73
N ALA A 148 10.37 3.18 30.64
CA ALA A 148 11.78 3.47 30.76
C ALA A 148 12.06 4.30 32.02
N TRP A 149 13.25 4.15 32.56
CA TRP A 149 13.70 5.00 33.68
C TRP A 149 14.64 6.10 33.16
N ILE A 150 14.62 7.22 33.87
CA ILE A 150 15.60 8.31 33.76
C ILE A 150 16.05 8.73 35.15
N ASN A 151 17.35 8.92 35.35
CA ASN A 151 17.89 9.37 36.62
C ASN A 151 18.20 10.88 36.63
N SER A 152 18.52 11.41 37.81
CA SER A 152 18.84 12.82 37.99
C SER A 152 20.10 13.29 37.25
N ARG A 153 20.95 12.37 36.78
CA ARG A 153 22.16 12.67 35.99
C ARG A 153 21.85 12.77 34.51
N GLY A 154 20.68 12.29 34.07
CA GLY A 154 20.27 12.23 32.67
C GLY A 154 20.55 10.89 31.98
N ASP A 155 21.06 9.88 32.73
CA ASP A 155 21.16 8.53 32.21
C ASP A 155 19.75 7.95 32.08
N SER A 156 19.47 7.24 31.01
CA SER A 156 18.16 6.66 30.72
C SER A 156 18.26 5.25 30.14
N GLN A 157 17.18 4.52 30.30
CA GLN A 157 17.04 3.23 29.67
C GLN A 157 16.72 3.41 28.17
N ARG A 158 17.51 2.76 27.33
CA ARG A 158 17.24 2.73 25.89
C ARG A 158 15.97 1.95 25.61
N VAL A 159 15.14 2.46 24.71
CA VAL A 159 13.87 1.84 24.27
C VAL A 159 13.91 1.67 22.77
N THR A 160 13.54 0.49 22.28
CA THR A 160 13.22 0.28 20.87
C THR A 160 11.72 0.47 20.71
N ILE A 161 11.33 1.32 19.78
CA ILE A 161 9.96 1.55 19.35
C ILE A 161 9.81 0.83 18.01
N THR A 162 8.84 -0.05 17.91
CA THR A 162 8.54 -0.83 16.68
C THR A 162 7.11 -0.57 16.29
N ALA A 163 6.87 -0.32 15.01
CA ALA A 163 5.55 -0.24 14.41
C ALA A 163 5.41 -1.27 13.30
N MET A 164 4.22 -1.86 13.16
CA MET A 164 3.90 -2.72 12.02
C MET A 164 3.16 -1.90 10.97
N VAL A 165 3.70 -1.85 9.76
CA VAL A 165 3.10 -1.17 8.62
C VAL A 165 2.51 -2.22 7.70
N ARG A 166 1.26 -2.02 7.24
CA ARG A 166 0.54 -2.92 6.34
C ARG A 166 0.19 -2.23 5.05
N ASN A 167 0.03 -3.01 4.00
CA ASN A 167 -0.64 -2.58 2.79
C ASN A 167 -1.95 -3.38 2.65
N ASN A 168 -3.06 -2.75 2.99
CA ASN A 168 -4.40 -3.36 2.94
C ASN A 168 -5.13 -3.05 1.62
N GLY A 169 -4.57 -2.18 0.80
CA GLY A 169 -5.19 -1.73 -0.43
C GLY A 169 -4.91 -2.63 -1.61
N GLY A 170 -5.91 -2.78 -2.43
CA GLY A 170 -5.79 -3.53 -3.66
C GLY A 170 -6.28 -4.95 -3.55
N ILE A 171 -6.25 -5.61 -4.68
CA ILE A 171 -6.65 -6.99 -4.82
C ILE A 171 -5.44 -7.89 -4.63
N VAL A 172 -5.78 -9.09 -4.19
CA VAL A 172 -4.92 -10.25 -4.25
C VAL A 172 -4.59 -10.53 -5.71
N ASP A 173 -3.56 -9.96 -6.21
CA ASP A 173 -2.73 -10.58 -7.19
C ASP A 173 -1.35 -9.94 -7.09
N THR A 174 -0.55 -10.74 -6.65
CA THR A 174 0.16 -11.79 -7.20
C THR A 174 1.47 -11.30 -7.75
N GLU A 175 1.70 -10.65 -8.68
CA GLU A 175 3.02 -10.38 -9.21
C GLU A 175 3.14 -8.93 -9.71
N GLY A 176 3.13 -7.96 -8.82
CA GLY A 176 3.56 -6.68 -9.30
C GLY A 176 2.98 -5.45 -8.64
N VAL A 177 1.94 -5.56 -7.85
CA VAL A 177 1.41 -4.40 -7.15
C VAL A 177 1.96 -4.34 -5.74
N LYS A 178 3.18 -3.90 -5.65
CA LYS A 178 3.84 -3.56 -4.39
C LYS A 178 4.11 -2.07 -4.37
N VAL A 179 3.98 -1.50 -3.21
CA VAL A 179 4.46 -0.14 -2.95
C VAL A 179 5.95 -0.22 -2.65
N GLU A 180 6.72 0.68 -3.20
CA GLU A 180 8.17 0.75 -3.01
C GLU A 180 8.56 2.07 -2.35
N ASN A 181 9.70 2.06 -1.64
CA ASN A 181 10.29 3.23 -1.02
C ASN A 181 9.37 3.97 -0.04
N ILE A 182 8.65 3.20 0.79
CA ILE A 182 7.71 3.75 1.77
C ILE A 182 8.48 4.40 2.91
N GLU A 183 8.31 5.69 3.09
CA GLU A 183 8.91 6.44 4.18
C GLU A 183 8.09 6.32 5.47
N VAL A 184 8.77 6.11 6.60
CA VAL A 184 8.16 6.07 7.93
C VAL A 184 8.94 6.97 8.87
N ILE A 185 8.24 7.85 9.56
CA ILE A 185 8.81 8.69 10.61
C ILE A 185 8.22 8.37 11.98
N PHE A 186 9.05 8.46 12.98
CA PHE A 186 8.66 8.36 14.39
C PHE A 186 8.79 9.72 15.05
N LEU A 187 7.79 10.12 15.80
CA LEU A 187 7.82 11.35 16.58
C LEU A 187 7.65 11.04 18.06
N VAL A 188 8.43 11.70 18.87
CA VAL A 188 8.36 11.65 20.32
C VAL A 188 8.11 13.08 20.81
N ASP A 189 7.04 13.28 21.53
CA ASP A 189 6.61 14.61 22.02
C ASP A 189 6.60 15.66 20.88
N GLY A 190 6.07 15.25 19.70
CA GLY A 190 5.96 16.08 18.50
C GLY A 190 7.26 16.30 17.72
N SER A 191 8.40 15.81 18.21
CA SER A 191 9.70 15.95 17.54
C SER A 191 10.10 14.65 16.85
N GLN A 192 10.62 14.75 15.61
CA GLN A 192 11.08 13.56 14.88
C GLN A 192 12.23 12.87 15.62
N LEU A 193 12.12 11.56 15.76
CA LEU A 193 13.12 10.69 16.37
C LEU A 193 13.96 9.99 15.30
N GLY A 194 15.23 10.36 15.22
CA GLY A 194 16.17 9.76 14.27
C GLY A 194 15.94 10.21 12.82
N SER A 195 16.43 9.41 11.89
CA SER A 195 16.20 9.59 10.46
C SER A 195 14.91 8.90 10.01
N VAL A 196 14.43 9.25 8.84
CA VAL A 196 13.37 8.51 8.14
C VAL A 196 13.79 7.05 8.00
N VAL A 197 12.88 6.13 8.27
CA VAL A 197 13.04 4.69 8.02
C VAL A 197 12.33 4.36 6.73
N THR A 198 12.99 3.64 5.82
CA THR A 198 12.40 3.26 4.54
C THR A 198 12.07 1.78 4.52
N ILE A 199 10.87 1.43 4.08
CA ILE A 199 10.50 0.07 3.69
C ILE A 199 10.70 -0.03 2.18
N ASP A 200 11.62 -0.88 1.74
CA ASP A 200 11.97 -1.01 0.32
C ASP A 200 10.75 -1.37 -0.54
N SER A 201 9.92 -2.27 -0.06
CA SER A 201 8.68 -2.65 -0.74
C SER A 201 7.69 -3.31 0.22
N LEU A 202 6.40 -3.21 -0.08
CA LEU A 202 5.32 -3.82 0.68
C LEU A 202 4.22 -4.28 -0.28
N ALA A 203 4.04 -5.58 -0.42
CA ALA A 203 3.01 -6.16 -1.27
C ALA A 203 1.63 -6.06 -0.61
N TYR A 204 0.57 -6.25 -1.40
CA TYR A 204 -0.78 -6.35 -0.86
C TYR A 204 -0.89 -7.45 0.21
N GLY A 205 -1.53 -7.13 1.32
CA GLY A 205 -1.69 -8.04 2.46
C GLY A 205 -0.40 -8.30 3.23
N GLU A 206 0.73 -7.73 2.82
CA GLU A 206 2.00 -7.84 3.54
C GLU A 206 2.06 -6.84 4.68
N GLU A 207 2.71 -7.24 5.78
CA GLU A 207 3.05 -6.37 6.89
C GLU A 207 4.54 -6.46 7.19
N LYS A 208 5.15 -5.31 7.51
CA LYS A 208 6.57 -5.23 7.86
C LYS A 208 6.79 -4.39 9.11
N PRO A 209 7.64 -4.88 10.02
CA PRO A 209 8.05 -4.09 11.18
C PRO A 209 9.09 -3.05 10.80
N VAL A 210 8.92 -1.85 11.33
CA VAL A 210 9.93 -0.79 11.30
C VAL A 210 10.28 -0.38 12.73
N SER A 211 11.52 -0.03 13.00
CA SER A 211 11.96 0.24 14.36
C SER A 211 12.96 1.38 14.43
N VAL A 212 12.87 2.14 15.53
CA VAL A 212 13.86 3.15 15.92
C VAL A 212 14.27 2.97 17.36
N THR A 213 15.45 3.46 17.69
CA THR A 213 15.94 3.44 19.08
C THR A 213 15.81 4.84 19.68
N TRP A 214 15.25 4.89 20.88
CA TRP A 214 15.04 6.11 21.65
C TRP A 214 15.73 6.05 22.99
N ASN A 215 16.41 7.14 23.35
CA ASN A 215 16.95 7.38 24.69
C ASN A 215 16.17 8.54 25.30
N PRO A 216 15.22 8.29 26.24
CA PRO A 216 14.52 9.37 26.94
C PRO A 216 15.48 10.34 27.59
N GLY A 217 15.37 11.63 27.30
CA GLY A 217 16.15 12.68 27.95
C GLY A 217 15.39 13.32 29.11
N ARG A 218 16.02 14.23 29.84
CA ARG A 218 15.37 14.95 30.96
C ARG A 218 14.12 15.72 30.54
N ALA A 219 14.04 16.15 29.29
CA ALA A 219 12.87 16.81 28.76
C ALA A 219 11.66 15.88 28.61
N HIS A 220 11.89 14.57 28.57
CA HIS A 220 10.83 13.55 28.40
C HIS A 220 10.31 12.98 29.70
N ASP A 221 10.36 13.78 30.75
CA ASP A 221 9.82 13.39 32.05
C ASP A 221 8.29 13.29 31.98
N SER A 222 7.78 12.08 32.03
CA SER A 222 6.36 11.84 31.85
C SER A 222 5.53 12.32 33.05
N ASN A 223 4.43 12.99 32.74
CA ASN A 223 3.30 13.09 33.64
C ASN A 223 2.56 11.73 33.73
N GLU A 224 1.41 11.68 34.37
CA GLU A 224 0.62 10.44 34.53
C GLU A 224 0.18 9.80 33.20
N VAL A 225 0.04 10.57 32.13
CA VAL A 225 -0.40 10.11 30.82
C VAL A 225 0.73 9.46 30.03
N GLY A 226 1.97 9.87 30.26
CA GLY A 226 3.12 9.41 29.49
C GLY A 226 3.52 10.37 28.35
N ILE A 227 4.59 10.01 27.66
CA ILE A 227 5.11 10.77 26.52
C ILE A 227 4.36 10.33 25.25
N PRO A 228 3.80 11.25 24.46
CA PRO A 228 3.14 10.90 23.21
C PRO A 228 4.16 10.41 22.18
N ILE A 229 3.85 9.27 21.61
CA ILE A 229 4.59 8.65 20.51
C ILE A 229 3.66 8.60 19.31
N LYS A 230 4.12 9.09 18.17
CA LYS A 230 3.38 9.07 16.92
C LYS A 230 4.23 8.41 15.84
N VAL A 231 3.61 7.61 14.99
CA VAL A 231 4.20 7.03 13.79
C VAL A 231 3.41 7.54 12.59
N SER A 232 4.11 7.97 11.56
CA SER A 232 3.49 8.38 10.30
C SER A 232 4.16 7.65 9.15
N VAL A 233 3.34 6.97 8.37
CA VAL A 233 3.71 6.29 7.14
C VAL A 233 3.43 7.25 5.99
N ASP A 234 4.30 7.28 4.99
CA ASP A 234 4.24 8.21 3.86
C ASP A 234 3.91 9.67 4.28
N PRO A 235 4.75 10.29 5.12
CA PRO A 235 4.45 11.60 5.70
C PRO A 235 4.39 12.74 4.67
N SER A 236 4.92 12.52 3.48
CA SER A 236 4.93 13.47 2.36
C SER A 236 3.73 13.30 1.42
N PHE A 237 2.94 12.23 1.58
CA PHE A 237 1.85 11.86 0.68
C PHE A 237 2.31 11.66 -0.78
N ASP A 238 3.51 11.08 -0.94
CA ASP A 238 4.08 10.80 -2.26
C ASP A 238 3.44 9.56 -2.91
N ILE A 239 2.86 8.66 -2.10
CA ILE A 239 2.17 7.46 -2.54
C ILE A 239 0.67 7.77 -2.62
N GLN A 240 0.09 7.57 -3.79
CA GLN A 240 -1.34 7.73 -3.96
C GLN A 240 -2.08 6.51 -3.41
N GLU A 241 -2.92 6.71 -2.40
CA GLU A 241 -3.59 5.67 -1.62
C GLU A 241 -5.12 5.77 -1.67
N SER A 242 -5.80 4.65 -1.39
CA SER A 242 -7.26 4.63 -1.27
C SER A 242 -7.74 5.32 0.01
N ASP A 243 -6.97 5.22 1.10
CA ASP A 243 -7.22 5.89 2.37
C ASP A 243 -5.89 6.34 3.00
N ALA A 244 -5.59 7.62 2.94
CA ALA A 244 -4.38 8.18 3.55
C ALA A 244 -4.61 8.66 5.00
N ASP A 245 -5.85 8.60 5.51
CA ASP A 245 -6.16 9.04 6.87
C ASP A 245 -5.72 8.00 7.93
N ASN A 246 -5.49 6.75 7.54
CA ASN A 246 -5.06 5.64 8.40
C ASN A 246 -3.53 5.46 8.46
N ASN A 247 -2.76 6.36 7.83
CA ASN A 247 -1.29 6.37 7.80
C ASN A 247 -0.64 6.85 9.09
N ILE A 248 -1.42 7.17 10.10
CA ILE A 248 -0.94 7.76 11.34
C ILE A 248 -1.46 6.98 12.54
N ALA A 249 -0.53 6.57 13.40
CA ALA A 249 -0.84 5.95 14.68
C ALA A 249 -0.22 6.71 15.84
N SER A 250 -0.86 6.66 17.00
CA SER A 250 -0.36 7.33 18.21
C SER A 250 -0.61 6.51 19.47
N THR A 251 0.33 6.58 20.36
CA THR A 251 0.23 5.96 21.70
C THR A 251 1.03 6.78 22.72
N HIS A 252 1.05 6.34 23.96
CA HIS A 252 1.81 6.98 25.03
C HIS A 252 2.77 5.99 25.66
N PHE A 253 3.98 6.45 25.98
CA PHE A 253 4.98 5.65 26.66
C PHE A 253 5.38 6.26 27.98
N LYS A 254 5.44 5.44 29.04
CA LYS A 254 5.74 5.90 30.38
C LYS A 254 7.24 6.00 30.62
N VAL A 255 7.71 7.17 31.07
CA VAL A 255 9.08 7.38 31.55
C VAL A 255 9.03 7.66 33.05
N VAL A 256 9.83 6.98 33.84
CA VAL A 256 9.82 7.04 35.30
C VAL A 256 11.13 7.64 35.82
N LYS A 257 11.03 8.68 36.66
CA LYS A 257 12.21 9.19 37.36
C LYS A 257 12.67 8.24 38.44
N THR A 258 13.95 7.89 38.41
CA THR A 258 14.59 7.17 39.50
C THR A 258 15.63 8.04 40.18
N LYS A 259 15.79 7.87 41.51
CA LYS A 259 16.91 8.48 42.19
C LYS A 259 18.20 7.82 41.69
N ALA A 260 19.20 8.63 41.32
CA ALA A 260 20.51 8.09 41.01
C ALA A 260 21.01 7.34 42.25
N SER A 261 21.27 6.04 42.10
CA SER A 261 21.98 5.29 43.13
C SER A 261 23.37 5.91 43.27
N ASN A 262 23.75 6.30 44.45
CA ASN A 262 25.04 6.87 44.71
C ASN A 262 25.98 5.72 45.06
N PRO A 263 26.79 5.19 44.13
CA PRO A 263 27.64 4.02 44.39
C PRO A 263 28.67 4.30 45.50
N SER A 264 28.99 5.57 45.76
CA SER A 264 29.87 5.97 46.83
C SER A 264 29.29 5.69 48.24
N PHE A 265 27.97 5.59 48.40
CA PHE A 265 27.38 5.29 49.68
C PHE A 265 27.59 3.83 50.08
N TYR A 266 27.49 2.89 49.15
CA TYR A 266 27.74 1.47 49.43
C TYR A 266 29.24 1.19 49.68
N MET A 267 30.13 1.87 48.96
CA MET A 267 31.58 1.74 49.21
C MET A 267 31.98 2.32 50.56
N SER A 268 31.38 3.45 50.96
CA SER A 268 31.64 4.02 52.30
C SER A 268 31.10 3.11 53.42
N PHE A 269 29.95 2.46 53.21
CA PHE A 269 29.40 1.55 54.20
C PHE A 269 30.23 0.25 54.33
N LEU A 270 30.67 -0.32 53.22
CA LEU A 270 31.54 -1.49 53.18
C LEU A 270 32.92 -1.22 53.81
N SER A 271 33.51 -0.03 53.59
CA SER A 271 34.76 0.36 54.21
C SER A 271 34.62 0.59 55.74
N LEU A 272 33.49 1.14 56.19
CA LEU A 272 33.22 1.31 57.63
C LEU A 272 33.00 -0.05 58.33
N VAL A 273 32.24 -0.97 57.74
CA VAL A 273 32.02 -2.31 58.28
C VAL A 273 33.33 -3.10 58.30
N GLY A 274 34.16 -2.99 57.25
CA GLY A 274 35.47 -3.61 57.20
C GLY A 274 36.42 -3.09 58.28
N ALA A 275 36.46 -1.77 58.54
CA ALA A 275 37.28 -1.16 59.59
C ALA A 275 36.85 -1.57 61.02
N VAL A 276 35.54 -1.61 61.26
CA VAL A 276 35.02 -2.06 62.57
C VAL A 276 35.29 -3.56 62.77
N GLY A 277 35.11 -4.39 61.75
CA GLY A 277 35.44 -5.83 61.83
C GLY A 277 36.92 -6.09 62.11
N ALA A 278 37.83 -5.35 61.48
CA ALA A 278 39.26 -5.46 61.72
C ALA A 278 39.67 -4.99 63.14
N ALA A 279 39.04 -3.95 63.62
CA ALA A 279 39.30 -3.46 65.02
C ALA A 279 38.85 -4.48 66.09
N VAL A 280 37.70 -5.14 65.86
CA VAL A 280 37.20 -6.19 66.75
C VAL A 280 38.11 -7.43 66.69
N LEU A 281 38.57 -7.85 65.55
CA LEU A 281 39.50 -8.97 65.46
C LEU A 281 40.86 -8.68 66.09
N MET A 282 41.42 -7.48 65.94
CA MET A 282 42.65 -7.07 66.56
C MET A 282 42.48 -7.00 68.08
N SER A 283 41.39 -6.46 68.61
CA SER A 283 41.15 -6.41 70.08
C SER A 283 41.02 -7.80 70.67
N ALA A 284 40.38 -8.75 69.98
CA ALA A 284 40.32 -10.13 70.43
C ALA A 284 41.68 -10.86 70.36
N TYR A 285 42.49 -10.56 69.37
CA TYR A 285 43.85 -11.10 69.25
C TYR A 285 44.75 -10.63 70.36
N TYR A 286 44.77 -9.34 70.73
CA TYR A 286 45.57 -8.80 71.77
C TYR A 286 45.11 -9.28 73.15
N ARG A 287 43.81 -9.44 73.38
CA ARG A 287 43.27 -9.97 74.66
C ARG A 287 43.72 -11.42 74.93
N ASN A 288 43.73 -12.29 73.93
CA ASN A 288 44.22 -13.65 74.09
C ASN A 288 45.71 -13.76 74.28
N LYS A 289 46.49 -12.75 73.89
CA LYS A 289 47.94 -12.74 74.07
C LYS A 289 48.39 -12.32 75.52
N ASP A 290 47.54 -11.62 76.24
CA ASP A 290 47.77 -11.19 77.60
C ASP A 290 47.37 -12.25 78.67
N GLU A 291 46.78 -13.38 78.21
CA GLU A 291 46.37 -14.50 79.04
C GLU A 291 47.35 -15.73 78.97
N GLU A 292 48.41 -15.66 78.21
CA GLU A 292 49.53 -16.63 78.17
C GLU A 292 50.73 -16.06 78.95
#